data_f9b8a5f531522fac1975fa5c7174337f
#
_entry.id   f9b8a5f531522fac1975fa5c7174337f
#
_cell.length_a   1.000
_cell.length_b   1.000
_cell.length_c   1.000
_cell.angle_alpha   90.00
_cell.angle_beta   90.00
_cell.angle_gamma   90.00
#
_symmetry.space_group_name_H-M   'P 1'
#
loop_
_entity.id
_entity.type
_entity.pdbx_description
1 polymer ?
#
loop_
_entity_poly.entity_id
_entity_poly.type
_entity_poly.pdbx_seq_one_letter_code
_entity_poly.pdbx_strand_id
1 'polypeptide(L)'
;MMKKAILSVSNKTGIVEFAKALTQLNYELYSTGGTKRILDEANVPVRSVSDLTHFPEIMDGRVKTLHPAVHGGILADRNKPQHLNELSEQHIDLIDMVVVNLYPFQQTVANPDVTMDEAIENIDIGGPTMLRAAAKNYKHVTTIVHPADYQEVLTRLRNDSLDESYRQSLMIKVFEHTAEYDEAIVRFFKGDKETLRYGENPQQSAYFVRTSNAKHTIAGAKQLHGKQLSYNNIKDADATLALVKKFDTPAAVAVKHMNPCGVGIGDTLEQAFHHAYEADSQSIFGGIVALNRAVTPELAEQLHSIFLEVIIAPKFTDEALNILKQKKM
;
A
#
# COMPACT_ATOMS: atom_id res chain seq x y z
N MET A 1 0.14 6.39 41.43
CA MET A 1 -0.97 5.72 40.70
C MET A 1 -0.34 4.82 39.65
N MET A 2 -0.87 3.61 39.44
CA MET A 2 -0.37 2.68 38.41
C MET A 2 -0.71 3.25 37.02
N LYS A 3 0.27 3.30 36.12
CA LYS A 3 0.06 3.78 34.74
C LYS A 3 -0.70 2.75 33.92
N LYS A 4 -1.50 3.16 32.94
CA LYS A 4 -2.31 2.26 32.11
C LYS A 4 -1.88 2.29 30.64
N ALA A 5 -1.77 1.10 30.04
CA ALA A 5 -1.44 0.96 28.63
C ALA A 5 -2.45 0.07 27.91
N ILE A 6 -2.87 0.50 26.71
CA ILE A 6 -3.70 -0.30 25.81
C ILE A 6 -2.80 -0.84 24.70
N LEU A 7 -2.81 -2.18 24.53
CA LEU A 7 -2.04 -2.90 23.52
C LEU A 7 -2.99 -3.63 22.56
N SER A 8 -3.01 -3.22 21.31
CA SER A 8 -3.83 -3.86 20.28
C SER A 8 -3.07 -3.83 18.95
N VAL A 9 -2.25 -4.86 18.71
CA VAL A 9 -1.35 -4.89 17.55
C VAL A 9 -1.71 -6.01 16.59
N SER A 10 -1.64 -5.75 15.28
CA SER A 10 -1.71 -6.74 14.22
C SER A 10 -0.37 -7.48 14.11
N ASN A 11 0.73 -6.73 13.96
CA ASN A 11 2.08 -7.28 13.98
C ASN A 11 2.51 -7.57 15.42
N LYS A 12 2.68 -8.86 15.76
CA LYS A 12 2.98 -9.36 17.09
C LYS A 12 4.48 -9.34 17.43
N THR A 13 5.34 -8.88 16.53
CA THR A 13 6.80 -8.88 16.74
C THR A 13 7.16 -8.13 18.02
N GLY A 14 7.84 -8.79 18.96
CA GLY A 14 8.36 -8.21 20.20
C GLY A 14 7.32 -7.76 21.23
N ILE A 15 6.01 -7.98 20.99
CA ILE A 15 4.95 -7.47 21.90
C ILE A 15 4.98 -8.12 23.28
N VAL A 16 5.36 -9.39 23.36
CA VAL A 16 5.41 -10.13 24.63
C VAL A 16 6.50 -9.58 25.54
N GLU A 17 7.71 -9.42 25.01
CA GLU A 17 8.85 -8.86 25.73
C GLU A 17 8.60 -7.41 26.14
N PHE A 18 8.00 -6.65 25.25
CA PHE A 18 7.61 -5.27 25.54
C PHE A 18 6.58 -5.20 26.66
N ALA A 19 5.54 -6.01 26.61
CA ALA A 19 4.49 -6.07 27.63
C ALA A 19 5.03 -6.52 29.00
N LYS A 20 5.92 -7.55 29.04
CA LYS A 20 6.62 -7.96 30.26
C LYS A 20 7.43 -6.82 30.88
N ALA A 21 8.13 -6.08 30.04
CA ALA A 21 8.92 -4.93 30.53
C ALA A 21 8.01 -3.79 31.04
N LEU A 22 6.87 -3.54 30.42
CA LEU A 22 5.90 -2.55 30.91
C LEU A 22 5.31 -2.92 32.27
N THR A 23 4.99 -4.21 32.49
CA THR A 23 4.52 -4.65 33.83
C THR A 23 5.58 -4.46 34.91
N GLN A 24 6.87 -4.69 34.61
CA GLN A 24 7.97 -4.40 35.51
C GLN A 24 8.15 -2.88 35.81
N LEU A 25 7.71 -2.04 34.86
CA LEU A 25 7.69 -0.58 34.98
C LEU A 25 6.38 -0.05 35.58
N ASN A 26 5.60 -0.90 36.25
CA ASN A 26 4.37 -0.58 36.95
C ASN A 26 3.24 -0.06 36.04
N TYR A 27 3.12 -0.65 34.83
CA TYR A 27 1.97 -0.46 33.95
C TYR A 27 0.94 -1.57 34.16
N GLU A 28 -0.34 -1.20 34.26
CA GLU A 28 -1.48 -2.06 34.10
C GLU A 28 -1.83 -2.16 32.61
N LEU A 29 -1.90 -3.39 32.08
CA LEU A 29 -2.07 -3.63 30.65
C LEU A 29 -3.51 -4.01 30.32
N TYR A 30 -4.04 -3.39 29.28
CA TYR A 30 -5.33 -3.72 28.67
C TYR A 30 -5.13 -4.12 27.22
N SER A 31 -5.89 -5.11 26.76
CA SER A 31 -5.75 -5.62 25.39
C SER A 31 -7.05 -6.20 24.85
N THR A 32 -7.11 -6.42 23.54
CA THR A 32 -8.25 -7.01 22.84
C THR A 32 -7.82 -8.19 21.99
N GLY A 33 -8.75 -9.09 21.72
CA GLY A 33 -8.67 -10.12 20.68
C GLY A 33 -7.35 -10.93 20.69
N GLY A 34 -6.74 -11.05 19.53
CA GLY A 34 -5.53 -11.86 19.34
C GLY A 34 -4.29 -11.36 20.08
N THR A 35 -4.19 -10.07 20.41
CA THR A 35 -3.07 -9.56 21.22
C THR A 35 -3.22 -10.02 22.65
N LYS A 36 -4.42 -9.92 23.22
CA LYS A 36 -4.69 -10.42 24.58
C LYS A 36 -4.36 -11.90 24.71
N ARG A 37 -4.83 -12.73 23.76
CA ARG A 37 -4.55 -14.17 23.76
C ARG A 37 -3.06 -14.49 23.82
N ILE A 38 -2.24 -13.84 22.99
CA ILE A 38 -0.79 -14.07 22.97
C ILE A 38 -0.14 -13.66 24.29
N LEU A 39 -0.58 -12.57 24.90
CA LEU A 39 -0.07 -12.12 26.19
C LEU A 39 -0.47 -13.07 27.32
N ASP A 40 -1.71 -13.57 27.32
CA ASP A 40 -2.20 -14.58 28.27
C ASP A 40 -1.39 -15.89 28.15
N GLU A 41 -1.17 -16.40 26.93
CA GLU A 41 -0.37 -17.60 26.65
C GLU A 41 1.10 -17.44 27.13
N ALA A 42 1.62 -16.21 27.09
CA ALA A 42 2.96 -15.88 27.60
C ALA A 42 3.00 -15.57 29.10
N ASN A 43 1.90 -15.75 29.82
CA ASN A 43 1.73 -15.47 31.26
C ASN A 43 2.05 -13.98 31.60
N VAL A 44 1.70 -13.05 30.70
CA VAL A 44 1.78 -11.62 30.99
C VAL A 44 0.45 -11.17 31.62
N PRO A 45 0.47 -10.53 32.81
CA PRO A 45 -0.76 -9.99 33.39
C PRO A 45 -1.37 -8.93 32.46
N VAL A 46 -2.54 -9.25 31.89
CA VAL A 46 -3.26 -8.35 30.97
C VAL A 46 -4.76 -8.48 31.16
N ARG A 47 -5.44 -7.37 31.24
CA ARG A 47 -6.91 -7.30 31.36
C ARG A 47 -7.56 -7.08 29.98
N SER A 48 -8.84 -7.41 29.89
CA SER A 48 -9.64 -7.07 28.71
C SER A 48 -9.94 -5.57 28.67
N VAL A 49 -10.05 -4.99 27.48
CA VAL A 49 -10.61 -3.63 27.34
C VAL A 49 -12.06 -3.58 27.85
N SER A 50 -12.79 -4.68 27.80
CA SER A 50 -14.13 -4.78 28.42
C SER A 50 -14.14 -4.54 29.93
N ASP A 51 -13.02 -4.85 30.63
CA ASP A 51 -12.86 -4.55 32.04
C ASP A 51 -12.66 -3.05 32.30
N LEU A 52 -12.10 -2.34 31.32
CA LEU A 52 -11.93 -0.89 31.37
C LEU A 52 -13.22 -0.14 31.01
N THR A 53 -13.97 -0.67 30.06
CA THR A 53 -15.20 -0.02 29.54
C THR A 53 -16.45 -0.42 30.30
N HIS A 54 -16.41 -1.53 31.04
CA HIS A 54 -17.58 -2.19 31.63
C HIS A 54 -18.68 -2.47 30.59
N PHE A 55 -18.27 -2.65 29.34
CA PHE A 55 -19.15 -2.91 28.21
C PHE A 55 -18.63 -4.10 27.39
N PRO A 56 -19.49 -5.06 26.99
CA PRO A 56 -19.06 -6.21 26.21
C PRO A 56 -18.66 -5.80 24.77
N GLU A 57 -17.86 -6.63 24.15
CA GLU A 57 -17.66 -6.54 22.69
C GLU A 57 -18.97 -6.91 22.00
N ILE A 58 -19.38 -6.14 21.00
CA ILE A 58 -20.62 -6.37 20.23
C ILE A 58 -20.31 -6.33 18.73
N MET A 59 -21.25 -6.83 17.90
CA MET A 59 -21.16 -6.85 16.44
C MET A 59 -19.89 -7.58 15.98
N ASP A 60 -19.65 -8.80 16.50
CA ASP A 60 -18.49 -9.63 16.20
C ASP A 60 -17.13 -8.92 16.41
N GLY A 61 -17.09 -8.00 17.40
CA GLY A 61 -15.88 -7.24 17.75
C GLY A 61 -15.68 -5.95 16.97
N ARG A 62 -16.61 -5.53 16.10
CA ARG A 62 -16.53 -4.23 15.42
C ARG A 62 -16.58 -3.06 16.40
N VAL A 63 -17.27 -3.24 17.51
CA VAL A 63 -17.36 -2.23 18.60
C VAL A 63 -16.81 -2.82 19.88
N LYS A 64 -15.64 -2.36 20.29
CA LYS A 64 -14.94 -2.75 21.53
C LYS A 64 -14.14 -1.61 22.16
N THR A 65 -13.44 -0.83 21.36
CA THR A 65 -12.61 0.30 21.81
C THR A 65 -13.25 1.66 21.57
N LEU A 66 -14.32 1.72 20.77
CA LEU A 66 -15.10 2.94 20.52
C LEU A 66 -16.04 3.24 21.71
N HIS A 67 -15.43 3.64 22.83
CA HIS A 67 -16.16 3.86 24.08
C HIS A 67 -15.63 5.11 24.81
N PRO A 68 -16.49 5.90 25.48
CA PRO A 68 -16.07 7.07 26.23
C PRO A 68 -14.99 6.80 27.27
N ALA A 69 -15.02 5.64 27.95
CA ALA A 69 -13.99 5.27 28.92
C ALA A 69 -12.59 5.11 28.30
N VAL A 70 -12.50 4.65 27.06
CA VAL A 70 -11.23 4.57 26.33
C VAL A 70 -10.81 5.95 25.85
N HIS A 71 -11.67 6.63 25.08
CA HIS A 71 -11.31 7.89 24.43
C HIS A 71 -11.21 9.07 25.43
N GLY A 72 -12.03 9.09 26.47
CA GLY A 72 -11.92 10.06 27.57
C GLY A 72 -10.59 9.93 28.30
N GLY A 73 -10.22 8.69 28.67
CA GLY A 73 -8.92 8.42 29.31
C GLY A 73 -7.70 8.79 28.48
N ILE A 74 -7.81 8.66 27.14
CA ILE A 74 -6.75 9.06 26.20
C ILE A 74 -6.72 10.57 25.97
N LEU A 75 -7.88 11.23 25.78
CA LEU A 75 -7.97 12.61 25.30
C LEU A 75 -7.92 13.67 26.39
N ALA A 76 -8.02 13.29 27.67
CA ALA A 76 -8.02 14.24 28.76
C ALA A 76 -6.73 15.07 28.80
N ASP A 77 -6.85 16.38 28.70
CA ASP A 77 -5.76 17.30 28.95
C ASP A 77 -5.52 17.39 30.46
N ARG A 78 -4.43 16.82 30.93
CA ARG A 78 -4.09 16.70 32.35
C ARG A 78 -3.76 18.03 33.02
N ASN A 79 -3.55 19.09 32.23
CA ASN A 79 -3.35 20.45 32.72
C ASN A 79 -4.67 21.19 32.98
N LYS A 80 -5.82 20.58 32.64
CA LYS A 80 -7.15 21.16 32.85
C LYS A 80 -7.87 20.45 34.01
N PRO A 81 -8.02 21.09 35.17
CA PRO A 81 -8.73 20.49 36.31
C PRO A 81 -10.15 20.04 35.96
N GLN A 82 -10.84 20.77 35.11
CA GLN A 82 -12.19 20.40 34.65
C GLN A 82 -12.22 19.03 33.98
N HIS A 83 -11.26 18.71 33.06
CA HIS A 83 -11.21 17.41 32.42
C HIS A 83 -10.98 16.28 33.43
N LEU A 84 -10.14 16.49 34.45
CA LEU A 84 -9.88 15.49 35.48
C LEU A 84 -11.10 15.27 36.38
N ASN A 85 -11.84 16.34 36.69
CA ASN A 85 -13.08 16.24 37.44
C ASN A 85 -14.15 15.46 36.65
N GLU A 86 -14.35 15.78 35.37
CA GLU A 86 -15.29 15.09 34.50
C GLU A 86 -14.97 13.59 34.38
N LEU A 87 -13.68 13.21 34.25
CA LEU A 87 -13.27 11.81 34.24
C LEU A 87 -13.58 11.13 35.59
N SER A 88 -13.30 11.83 36.70
CA SER A 88 -13.57 11.30 38.05
C SER A 88 -15.08 11.05 38.27
N GLU A 89 -15.91 11.99 37.87
CA GLU A 89 -17.40 11.87 37.96
C GLU A 89 -17.94 10.70 37.15
N GLN A 90 -17.29 10.38 35.99
CA GLN A 90 -17.70 9.29 35.12
C GLN A 90 -16.92 7.99 35.42
N HIS A 91 -16.09 7.95 36.45
CA HIS A 91 -15.23 6.80 36.82
C HIS A 91 -14.33 6.34 35.67
N ILE A 92 -13.80 7.30 34.89
CA ILE A 92 -12.90 7.03 33.77
C ILE A 92 -11.45 7.20 34.20
N ASP A 93 -10.67 6.16 33.97
CA ASP A 93 -9.24 6.17 34.27
C ASP A 93 -8.42 6.82 33.13
N LEU A 94 -7.31 7.48 33.49
CA LEU A 94 -6.36 7.99 32.53
C LEU A 94 -5.59 6.84 31.85
N ILE A 95 -5.34 6.98 30.54
CA ILE A 95 -4.51 6.09 29.75
C ILE A 95 -3.18 6.80 29.44
N ASP A 96 -2.05 6.14 29.77
CA ASP A 96 -0.72 6.73 29.64
C ASP A 96 -0.01 6.30 28.36
N MET A 97 -0.40 5.16 27.79
CA MET A 97 0.22 4.60 26.60
C MET A 97 -0.78 3.89 25.71
N VAL A 98 -0.63 4.05 24.40
CA VAL A 98 -1.39 3.35 23.36
C VAL A 98 -0.41 2.72 22.38
N VAL A 99 -0.46 1.38 22.27
CA VAL A 99 0.40 0.58 21.39
C VAL A 99 -0.50 -0.14 20.39
N VAL A 100 -0.56 0.40 19.19
CA VAL A 100 -1.46 -0.09 18.15
C VAL A 100 -0.74 -0.04 16.81
N ASN A 101 -0.80 -1.11 16.05
CA ASN A 101 -0.55 -1.07 14.61
C ASN A 101 -1.75 -1.67 13.89
N LEU A 102 -2.05 -1.06 12.76
CA LEU A 102 -3.27 -1.34 12.02
C LEU A 102 -3.23 -2.70 11.33
N TYR A 103 -4.37 -3.26 11.02
CA TYR A 103 -4.47 -4.43 10.16
C TYR A 103 -3.76 -4.15 8.83
N PRO A 104 -3.02 -5.13 8.28
CA PRO A 104 -2.28 -4.92 7.05
C PRO A 104 -3.23 -4.94 5.82
N PHE A 105 -4.06 -3.92 5.67
CA PHE A 105 -5.01 -3.78 4.56
C PHE A 105 -4.34 -4.04 3.21
N GLN A 106 -3.12 -3.48 3.01
CA GLN A 106 -2.34 -3.71 1.80
C GLN A 106 -2.03 -5.20 1.55
N GLN A 107 -1.76 -5.99 2.61
CA GLN A 107 -1.51 -7.43 2.47
C GLN A 107 -2.80 -8.19 2.16
N THR A 108 -3.91 -7.79 2.76
CA THR A 108 -5.22 -8.38 2.49
C THR A 108 -5.62 -8.19 1.03
N VAL A 109 -5.53 -6.95 0.52
CA VAL A 109 -5.90 -6.63 -0.86
C VAL A 109 -4.86 -7.04 -1.91
N ALA A 110 -3.66 -7.42 -1.50
CA ALA A 110 -2.67 -8.03 -2.38
C ALA A 110 -2.99 -9.48 -2.74
N ASN A 111 -3.89 -10.13 -2.00
CA ASN A 111 -4.41 -11.45 -2.38
C ASN A 111 -5.29 -11.31 -3.63
N PRO A 112 -4.96 -12.01 -4.75
CA PRO A 112 -5.75 -11.93 -5.98
C PRO A 112 -7.20 -12.39 -5.84
N ASP A 113 -7.47 -13.25 -4.87
CA ASP A 113 -8.79 -13.85 -4.65
C ASP A 113 -9.63 -13.10 -3.61
N VAL A 114 -9.14 -11.95 -3.11
CA VAL A 114 -9.89 -11.15 -2.13
C VAL A 114 -11.19 -10.62 -2.74
N THR A 115 -12.28 -10.85 -2.04
CA THR A 115 -13.58 -10.28 -2.41
C THR A 115 -13.69 -8.83 -1.93
N MET A 116 -14.62 -8.08 -2.52
CA MET A 116 -14.92 -6.72 -2.10
C MET A 116 -15.37 -6.67 -0.64
N ASP A 117 -16.22 -7.61 -0.23
CA ASP A 117 -16.74 -7.70 1.13
C ASP A 117 -15.62 -7.99 2.15
N GLU A 118 -14.68 -8.87 1.82
CA GLU A 118 -13.51 -9.14 2.64
C GLU A 118 -12.60 -7.90 2.76
N ALA A 119 -12.39 -7.18 1.67
CA ALA A 119 -11.63 -5.93 1.71
C ALA A 119 -12.29 -4.90 2.62
N ILE A 120 -13.61 -4.73 2.53
CA ILE A 120 -14.38 -3.80 3.38
C ILE A 120 -14.30 -4.22 4.85
N GLU A 121 -14.47 -5.51 5.15
CA GLU A 121 -14.43 -6.03 6.53
C GLU A 121 -13.05 -5.85 7.19
N ASN A 122 -11.98 -5.80 6.40
CA ASN A 122 -10.61 -5.57 6.90
C ASN A 122 -10.25 -4.09 7.08
N ILE A 123 -11.20 -3.16 6.91
CA ILE A 123 -10.98 -1.75 7.24
C ILE A 123 -11.05 -1.58 8.77
N ASP A 124 -9.90 -1.23 9.36
CA ASP A 124 -9.80 -1.01 10.81
C ASP A 124 -10.37 0.36 11.18
N ILE A 125 -11.33 0.37 12.10
CA ILE A 125 -11.96 1.59 12.63
C ILE A 125 -11.40 1.93 14.01
N GLY A 126 -11.31 0.94 14.90
CA GLY A 126 -10.93 1.15 16.30
C GLY A 126 -9.46 1.54 16.48
N GLY A 127 -8.57 0.93 15.71
CA GLY A 127 -7.14 1.24 15.73
C GLY A 127 -6.83 2.68 15.36
N PRO A 128 -7.23 3.16 14.18
CA PRO A 128 -7.02 4.55 13.76
C PRO A 128 -7.60 5.58 14.72
N THR A 129 -8.79 5.33 15.29
CA THR A 129 -9.40 6.27 16.23
C THR A 129 -8.62 6.39 17.54
N MET A 130 -8.15 5.28 18.12
CA MET A 130 -7.29 5.30 19.31
C MET A 130 -5.94 5.97 19.02
N LEU A 131 -5.31 5.64 17.91
CA LEU A 131 -4.03 6.22 17.48
C LEU A 131 -4.13 7.74 17.34
N ARG A 132 -5.14 8.23 16.62
CA ARG A 132 -5.33 9.66 16.39
C ARG A 132 -5.67 10.41 17.68
N ALA A 133 -6.45 9.80 18.58
CA ALA A 133 -6.77 10.37 19.90
C ALA A 133 -5.50 10.50 20.74
N ALA A 134 -4.69 9.45 20.83
CA ALA A 134 -3.45 9.44 21.60
C ALA A 134 -2.39 10.39 21.01
N ALA A 135 -2.24 10.41 19.69
CA ALA A 135 -1.34 11.33 19.00
C ALA A 135 -1.74 12.80 19.21
N LYS A 136 -3.03 13.13 19.18
CA LYS A 136 -3.51 14.48 19.52
C LYS A 136 -3.12 14.89 20.94
N ASN A 137 -3.08 13.95 21.87
CA ASN A 137 -2.72 14.18 23.27
C ASN A 137 -1.29 13.73 23.63
N TYR A 138 -0.36 13.80 22.66
CA TYR A 138 1.04 13.34 22.81
C TYR A 138 1.79 13.93 24.01
N LYS A 139 1.39 15.09 24.50
CA LYS A 139 1.99 15.70 25.70
C LYS A 139 1.83 14.80 26.92
N HIS A 140 0.76 14.05 26.98
CA HIS A 140 0.38 13.22 28.13
C HIS A 140 0.37 11.73 27.85
N VAL A 141 0.24 11.31 26.59
CA VAL A 141 0.09 9.92 26.17
C VAL A 141 1.21 9.52 25.21
N THR A 142 1.87 8.40 25.52
CA THR A 142 2.86 7.81 24.62
C THR A 142 2.16 6.91 23.61
N THR A 143 2.37 7.14 22.30
CA THR A 143 1.74 6.37 21.25
C THR A 143 2.77 5.64 20.41
N ILE A 144 2.63 4.33 20.21
CA ILE A 144 3.59 3.51 19.46
C ILE A 144 2.87 2.75 18.36
N VAL A 145 3.35 2.88 17.12
CA VAL A 145 2.82 2.18 15.94
C VAL A 145 3.77 1.12 15.38
N HIS A 146 5.07 1.24 15.63
CA HIS A 146 6.07 0.33 15.09
C HIS A 146 6.78 -0.48 16.18
N PRO A 147 6.92 -1.80 16.03
CA PRO A 147 7.69 -2.63 16.96
C PRO A 147 9.15 -2.20 17.12
N ALA A 148 9.74 -1.56 16.10
CA ALA A 148 11.09 -1.03 16.15
C ALA A 148 11.30 0.03 17.24
N ASP A 149 10.24 0.71 17.68
CA ASP A 149 10.30 1.75 18.71
C ASP A 149 10.24 1.18 20.14
N TYR A 150 9.90 -0.09 20.34
CA TYR A 150 9.72 -0.68 21.68
C TYR A 150 10.96 -0.53 22.55
N GLN A 151 12.13 -0.87 22.02
CA GLN A 151 13.36 -0.88 22.80
C GLN A 151 13.76 0.54 23.25
N GLU A 152 13.64 1.52 22.37
CA GLU A 152 13.97 2.92 22.69
C GLU A 152 12.99 3.49 23.72
N VAL A 153 11.68 3.19 23.57
CA VAL A 153 10.67 3.59 24.56
C VAL A 153 10.98 2.98 25.94
N LEU A 154 11.31 1.70 26.01
CA LEU A 154 11.67 1.06 27.27
C LEU A 154 12.92 1.67 27.90
N THR A 155 13.92 1.96 27.09
CA THR A 155 15.16 2.61 27.57
C THR A 155 14.85 3.99 28.17
N ARG A 156 14.03 4.78 27.49
CA ARG A 156 13.63 6.11 27.98
C ARG A 156 12.75 6.04 29.24
N LEU A 157 11.84 5.06 29.31
CA LEU A 157 11.03 4.85 30.51
C LEU A 157 11.87 4.50 31.73
N ARG A 158 12.89 3.63 31.58
CA ARG A 158 13.80 3.24 32.66
C ARG A 158 14.67 4.38 33.17
N ASN A 159 15.04 5.29 32.27
CA ASN A 159 15.92 6.42 32.56
C ASN A 159 15.16 7.71 32.89
N ASP A 160 13.82 7.65 33.00
CA ASP A 160 12.94 8.83 33.17
C ASP A 160 13.21 9.95 32.13
N SER A 161 13.54 9.53 30.91
CA SER A 161 13.92 10.44 29.80
C SER A 161 12.91 10.43 28.64
N LEU A 162 11.68 9.93 28.90
CA LEU A 162 10.58 9.97 27.94
C LEU A 162 9.94 11.37 27.93
N ASP A 163 10.60 12.28 27.23
CA ASP A 163 10.23 13.70 27.19
C ASP A 163 9.13 14.01 26.14
N GLU A 164 8.68 15.27 26.14
CA GLU A 164 7.65 15.74 25.20
C GLU A 164 8.15 15.69 23.75
N SER A 165 9.41 16.01 23.48
CA SER A 165 10.00 16.02 22.15
C SER A 165 10.00 14.60 21.52
N TYR A 166 10.36 13.60 22.32
CA TYR A 166 10.33 12.23 21.83
C TYR A 166 8.89 11.73 21.59
N ARG A 167 7.95 12.05 22.49
CA ARG A 167 6.52 11.75 22.25
C ARG A 167 5.99 12.45 21.01
N GLN A 168 6.45 13.66 20.71
CA GLN A 168 6.12 14.35 19.46
C GLN A 168 6.64 13.61 18.23
N SER A 169 7.85 13.07 18.29
CA SER A 169 8.37 12.24 17.19
C SER A 169 7.55 10.98 16.95
N LEU A 170 7.06 10.33 18.01
CA LEU A 170 6.14 9.19 17.91
C LEU A 170 4.77 9.62 17.36
N MET A 171 4.26 10.79 17.74
CA MET A 171 3.02 11.37 17.19
C MET A 171 3.11 11.53 15.67
N ILE A 172 4.22 12.03 15.15
CA ILE A 172 4.44 12.17 13.70
C ILE A 172 4.32 10.81 13.00
N LYS A 173 4.99 9.77 13.52
CA LYS A 173 4.89 8.40 12.99
C LYS A 173 3.46 7.87 12.99
N VAL A 174 2.63 8.25 13.97
CA VAL A 174 1.21 7.88 13.99
C VAL A 174 0.47 8.47 12.80
N PHE A 175 0.66 9.75 12.51
CA PHE A 175 -0.03 10.40 11.40
C PHE A 175 0.48 9.92 10.05
N GLU A 176 1.78 9.64 9.91
CA GLU A 176 2.34 8.98 8.73
C GLU A 176 1.69 7.60 8.52
N HIS A 177 1.65 6.76 9.56
CA HIS A 177 1.07 5.42 9.51
C HIS A 177 -0.43 5.43 9.16
N THR A 178 -1.23 6.35 9.74
CA THR A 178 -2.65 6.46 9.42
C THR A 178 -2.90 7.04 8.03
N ALA A 179 -2.05 7.97 7.56
CA ALA A 179 -2.14 8.52 6.21
C ALA A 179 -1.84 7.46 5.15
N GLU A 180 -0.77 6.67 5.33
CA GLU A 180 -0.43 5.56 4.44
C GLU A 180 -1.53 4.49 4.41
N TYR A 181 -2.17 4.23 5.56
CA TYR A 181 -3.28 3.29 5.68
C TYR A 181 -4.50 3.78 4.89
N ASP A 182 -4.92 5.04 5.08
CA ASP A 182 -6.05 5.63 4.37
C ASP A 182 -5.76 5.73 2.86
N GLU A 183 -4.53 6.07 2.47
CA GLU A 183 -4.12 6.09 1.07
C GLU A 183 -4.23 4.69 0.42
N ALA A 184 -3.85 3.63 1.13
CA ALA A 184 -3.96 2.27 0.65
C ALA A 184 -5.43 1.87 0.40
N ILE A 185 -6.35 2.26 1.28
CA ILE A 185 -7.80 2.07 1.10
C ILE A 185 -8.28 2.84 -0.13
N VAL A 186 -7.94 4.12 -0.23
CA VAL A 186 -8.32 4.96 -1.37
C VAL A 186 -7.80 4.38 -2.69
N ARG A 187 -6.54 3.92 -2.70
CA ARG A 187 -5.91 3.30 -3.87
C ARG A 187 -6.61 2.03 -4.29
N PHE A 188 -7.02 1.19 -3.35
CA PHE A 188 -7.76 -0.04 -3.63
C PHE A 188 -9.12 0.25 -4.28
N PHE A 189 -9.92 1.15 -3.69
CA PHE A 189 -11.27 1.44 -4.18
C PHE A 189 -11.32 2.33 -5.43
N LYS A 190 -10.36 3.22 -5.61
CA LYS A 190 -10.25 4.06 -6.82
C LYS A 190 -9.47 3.41 -7.95
N GLY A 191 -8.64 2.39 -7.64
CA GLY A 191 -7.55 1.94 -8.50
C GLY A 191 -6.43 2.97 -8.60
N ASP A 192 -5.28 2.55 -9.15
CA ASP A 192 -4.19 3.46 -9.51
C ASP A 192 -4.63 4.29 -10.73
N LYS A 193 -5.06 5.52 -10.47
CA LYS A 193 -5.63 6.40 -11.47
C LYS A 193 -4.57 7.37 -12.01
N GLU A 194 -4.08 7.07 -13.20
CA GLU A 194 -3.14 7.93 -13.91
C GLU A 194 -3.89 8.81 -14.91
N THR A 195 -3.81 10.13 -14.76
CA THR A 195 -4.44 11.05 -15.73
C THR A 195 -3.65 11.02 -17.03
N LEU A 196 -4.32 10.73 -18.14
CA LEU A 196 -3.74 10.76 -19.48
C LEU A 196 -3.78 12.19 -20.05
N ARG A 197 -2.93 12.44 -21.05
CA ARG A 197 -2.86 13.77 -21.68
C ARG A 197 -4.19 14.22 -22.28
N TYR A 198 -4.96 13.31 -22.86
CA TYR A 198 -6.30 13.48 -23.41
C TYR A 198 -6.94 12.11 -23.65
N GLY A 199 -8.23 12.07 -23.96
CA GLY A 199 -8.97 10.86 -24.31
C GLY A 199 -8.77 10.40 -25.74
N GLU A 200 -9.81 9.85 -26.35
CA GLU A 200 -9.78 9.44 -27.75
C GLU A 200 -9.58 10.66 -28.68
N ASN A 201 -10.16 11.79 -28.28
CA ASN A 201 -9.99 13.08 -28.93
C ASN A 201 -9.33 14.11 -28.00
N PRO A 202 -8.62 15.13 -28.52
CA PRO A 202 -7.84 16.10 -27.73
C PRO A 202 -8.63 16.86 -26.65
N GLN A 203 -9.94 17.07 -26.86
CA GLN A 203 -10.80 17.80 -25.93
C GLN A 203 -11.36 16.92 -24.80
N GLN A 204 -11.14 15.60 -24.83
CA GLN A 204 -11.65 14.65 -23.84
C GLN A 204 -10.63 14.42 -22.73
N SER A 205 -11.08 14.37 -21.50
CA SER A 205 -10.29 13.86 -20.38
C SER A 205 -10.32 12.34 -20.35
N ALA A 206 -9.21 11.74 -19.95
CA ALA A 206 -9.13 10.30 -19.73
C ALA A 206 -8.17 9.96 -18.57
N TYR A 207 -8.38 8.79 -17.99
CA TYR A 207 -7.45 8.22 -17.03
C TYR A 207 -7.27 6.75 -17.25
N PHE A 208 -6.09 6.29 -16.88
CA PHE A 208 -5.72 4.91 -16.87
C PHE A 208 -5.80 4.38 -15.43
N VAL A 209 -6.55 3.32 -15.21
CA VAL A 209 -6.71 2.69 -13.89
C VAL A 209 -5.99 1.35 -13.90
N ARG A 210 -5.01 1.20 -13.02
CA ARG A 210 -4.31 -0.08 -12.84
C ARG A 210 -5.06 -0.92 -11.82
N THR A 211 -5.42 -2.14 -12.21
CA THR A 211 -6.02 -3.12 -11.29
C THR A 211 -4.95 -4.00 -10.68
N SER A 212 -5.20 -4.54 -9.48
CA SER A 212 -4.24 -5.38 -8.74
C SER A 212 -3.77 -6.64 -9.48
N ASN A 213 -4.57 -7.16 -10.43
CA ASN A 213 -4.29 -8.39 -11.20
C ASN A 213 -3.74 -8.13 -12.60
N ALA A 214 -3.05 -7.03 -12.80
CA ALA A 214 -2.59 -6.57 -14.11
C ALA A 214 -1.35 -7.33 -14.67
N LYS A 215 -0.94 -8.47 -14.11
CA LYS A 215 0.21 -9.24 -14.60
C LYS A 215 0.07 -9.58 -16.09
N HIS A 216 1.15 -9.37 -16.85
CA HIS A 216 1.20 -9.64 -18.30
C HIS A 216 0.17 -8.86 -19.14
N THR A 217 -0.25 -7.68 -18.70
CA THR A 217 -1.10 -6.73 -19.41
C THR A 217 -0.39 -5.40 -19.58
N ILE A 218 -0.93 -4.50 -20.40
CA ILE A 218 -0.41 -3.11 -20.50
C ILE A 218 -0.53 -2.38 -19.15
N ALA A 219 -1.55 -2.69 -18.37
CA ALA A 219 -1.72 -2.11 -17.03
C ALA A 219 -0.59 -2.52 -16.06
N GLY A 220 -0.03 -3.73 -16.21
CA GLY A 220 1.11 -4.22 -15.43
C GLY A 220 2.49 -3.92 -16.05
N ALA A 221 2.53 -3.33 -17.23
CA ALA A 221 3.79 -3.04 -17.91
C ALA A 221 4.52 -1.85 -17.28
N LYS A 222 5.86 -1.89 -17.34
CA LYS A 222 6.72 -0.79 -16.94
C LYS A 222 7.17 -0.01 -18.17
N GLN A 223 6.87 1.27 -18.22
CA GLN A 223 7.42 2.17 -19.23
C GLN A 223 8.90 2.45 -18.91
N LEU A 224 9.79 2.13 -19.84
CA LEU A 224 11.24 2.24 -19.68
C LEU A 224 11.81 3.52 -20.28
N HIS A 225 11.11 4.10 -21.27
CA HIS A 225 11.52 5.32 -21.99
C HIS A 225 10.32 5.97 -22.67
N GLY A 226 10.48 7.24 -23.09
CA GLY A 226 9.55 7.98 -23.94
C GLY A 226 8.56 8.85 -23.12
N LYS A 227 7.64 9.49 -23.85
CA LYS A 227 6.60 10.36 -23.29
C LYS A 227 5.51 9.54 -22.62
N GLN A 228 4.75 10.18 -21.74
CA GLN A 228 3.53 9.58 -21.18
C GLN A 228 2.59 9.11 -22.30
N LEU A 229 2.08 7.88 -22.17
CA LEU A 229 1.18 7.29 -23.16
C LEU A 229 -0.15 8.06 -23.24
N SER A 230 -0.71 8.15 -24.45
CA SER A 230 -2.07 8.63 -24.65
C SER A 230 -3.07 7.50 -24.53
N TYR A 231 -4.37 7.84 -24.47
CA TYR A 231 -5.47 6.88 -24.54
C TYR A 231 -5.35 5.95 -25.76
N ASN A 232 -5.08 6.52 -26.96
CA ASN A 232 -4.93 5.74 -28.18
C ASN A 232 -3.70 4.82 -28.14
N ASN A 233 -2.57 5.30 -27.60
CA ASN A 233 -1.39 4.44 -27.43
C ASN A 233 -1.69 3.22 -26.52
N ILE A 234 -2.45 3.41 -25.45
CA ILE A 234 -2.83 2.29 -24.54
C ILE A 234 -3.75 1.31 -25.25
N LYS A 235 -4.77 1.78 -25.97
CA LYS A 235 -5.69 0.92 -26.77
C LYS A 235 -4.92 0.08 -27.78
N ASP A 236 -4.08 0.73 -28.59
CA ASP A 236 -3.32 0.06 -29.63
C ASP A 236 -2.29 -0.91 -29.05
N ALA A 237 -1.63 -0.53 -27.93
CA ALA A 237 -0.68 -1.38 -27.21
C ALA A 237 -1.34 -2.64 -26.64
N ASP A 238 -2.54 -2.52 -26.08
CA ASP A 238 -3.27 -3.66 -25.53
C ASP A 238 -3.69 -4.65 -26.63
N ALA A 239 -4.20 -4.13 -27.76
CA ALA A 239 -4.52 -4.94 -28.93
C ALA A 239 -3.29 -5.68 -29.48
N THR A 240 -2.14 -4.97 -29.58
CA THR A 240 -0.88 -5.52 -30.07
C THR A 240 -0.36 -6.63 -29.15
N LEU A 241 -0.37 -6.40 -27.85
CA LEU A 241 0.06 -7.35 -26.83
C LEU A 241 -0.86 -8.59 -26.80
N ALA A 242 -2.17 -8.40 -26.90
CA ALA A 242 -3.13 -9.50 -26.92
C ALA A 242 -2.92 -10.43 -28.13
N LEU A 243 -2.57 -9.84 -29.28
CA LEU A 243 -2.33 -10.62 -30.49
C LEU A 243 -0.99 -11.36 -30.44
N VAL A 244 0.11 -10.73 -30.06
CA VAL A 244 1.43 -11.37 -30.04
C VAL A 244 1.50 -12.55 -29.05
N LYS A 245 0.70 -12.53 -28.00
CA LYS A 245 0.57 -13.63 -27.03
C LYS A 245 -0.07 -14.90 -27.57
N LYS A 246 -0.66 -14.85 -28.76
CA LYS A 246 -1.25 -16.04 -29.41
C LYS A 246 -0.21 -16.95 -30.06
N PHE A 247 1.03 -16.51 -30.13
CA PHE A 247 2.12 -17.23 -30.80
C PHE A 247 3.11 -17.83 -29.80
N ASP A 248 3.37 -19.14 -29.93
CA ASP A 248 4.37 -19.83 -29.12
C ASP A 248 5.78 -19.72 -29.71
N THR A 249 5.91 -19.59 -31.05
CA THR A 249 7.17 -19.34 -31.75
C THR A 249 7.58 -17.87 -31.65
N PRO A 250 8.86 -17.50 -31.95
CA PRO A 250 9.24 -16.11 -32.05
C PRO A 250 8.31 -15.34 -32.99
N ALA A 251 7.70 -14.27 -32.49
CA ALA A 251 6.68 -13.54 -33.22
C ALA A 251 6.79 -12.02 -32.97
N ALA A 252 6.48 -11.26 -34.01
CA ALA A 252 6.34 -9.81 -33.99
C ALA A 252 4.97 -9.42 -34.57
N VAL A 253 4.32 -8.49 -33.90
CA VAL A 253 3.02 -7.95 -34.32
C VAL A 253 3.12 -6.42 -34.38
N ALA A 254 2.76 -5.85 -35.50
CA ALA A 254 2.64 -4.41 -35.71
C ALA A 254 1.16 -4.02 -35.84
N VAL A 255 0.73 -3.01 -35.06
CA VAL A 255 -0.65 -2.52 -35.02
C VAL A 255 -0.70 -1.02 -35.25
N LYS A 256 -1.71 -0.58 -35.97
CA LYS A 256 -2.07 0.82 -36.10
C LYS A 256 -3.58 0.97 -36.07
N HIS A 257 -4.08 1.87 -35.22
CA HIS A 257 -5.52 2.08 -35.01
C HIS A 257 -6.27 0.78 -34.66
N MET A 258 -5.71 -0.01 -33.71
CA MET A 258 -6.20 -1.29 -33.21
C MET A 258 -6.25 -2.43 -34.24
N ASN A 259 -5.77 -2.21 -35.46
CA ASN A 259 -5.74 -3.24 -36.50
C ASN A 259 -4.30 -3.66 -36.78
N PRO A 260 -4.04 -4.98 -36.92
CA PRO A 260 -2.73 -5.46 -37.31
C PRO A 260 -2.42 -5.03 -38.75
N CYS A 261 -1.32 -4.35 -38.96
CA CYS A 261 -0.76 -4.03 -40.28
C CYS A 261 0.39 -4.98 -40.66
N GLY A 262 0.95 -5.72 -39.69
CA GLY A 262 1.95 -6.73 -39.96
C GLY A 262 2.00 -7.77 -38.82
N VAL A 263 2.04 -9.03 -39.20
CA VAL A 263 2.25 -10.15 -38.29
C VAL A 263 3.30 -11.08 -38.91
N GLY A 264 4.39 -11.29 -38.17
CA GLY A 264 5.47 -12.17 -38.61
C GLY A 264 5.85 -13.18 -37.54
N ILE A 265 6.14 -14.38 -37.98
CA ILE A 265 6.75 -15.45 -37.19
C ILE A 265 8.06 -15.88 -37.87
N GLY A 266 8.98 -16.45 -37.11
CA GLY A 266 10.26 -16.94 -37.64
C GLY A 266 10.98 -17.82 -36.64
N ASP A 267 12.15 -18.31 -37.07
CA ASP A 267 13.03 -19.09 -36.18
C ASP A 267 13.72 -18.17 -35.16
N THR A 268 13.94 -16.91 -35.54
CA THR A 268 14.47 -15.87 -34.67
C THR A 268 13.49 -14.69 -34.60
N LEU A 269 13.67 -13.82 -33.58
CA LEU A 269 12.84 -12.64 -33.42
C LEU A 269 13.10 -11.60 -34.52
N GLU A 270 14.34 -11.52 -35.00
CA GLU A 270 14.74 -10.64 -36.12
C GLU A 270 14.04 -11.04 -37.42
N GLN A 271 13.94 -12.34 -37.71
CA GLN A 271 13.16 -12.85 -38.84
C GLN A 271 11.66 -12.56 -38.68
N ALA A 272 11.13 -12.81 -37.49
CA ALA A 272 9.72 -12.53 -37.22
C ALA A 272 9.41 -11.03 -37.42
N PHE A 273 10.27 -10.14 -36.95
CA PHE A 273 10.09 -8.71 -37.16
C PHE A 273 10.22 -8.32 -38.65
N HIS A 274 11.17 -8.89 -39.36
CA HIS A 274 11.35 -8.66 -40.78
C HIS A 274 10.07 -9.05 -41.59
N HIS A 275 9.51 -10.23 -41.32
CA HIS A 275 8.27 -10.66 -41.95
C HIS A 275 7.08 -9.73 -41.61
N ALA A 276 6.97 -9.28 -40.34
CA ALA A 276 5.95 -8.32 -39.96
C ALA A 276 6.11 -6.98 -40.66
N TYR A 277 7.35 -6.54 -40.85
CA TYR A 277 7.67 -5.29 -41.56
C TYR A 277 7.37 -5.38 -43.06
N GLU A 278 7.75 -6.49 -43.73
CA GLU A 278 7.49 -6.69 -45.16
C GLU A 278 6.00 -6.84 -45.49
N ALA A 279 5.18 -7.27 -44.53
CA ALA A 279 3.74 -7.38 -44.73
C ALA A 279 3.08 -6.03 -45.12
N ASP A 280 3.49 -4.93 -44.46
CA ASP A 280 3.08 -3.57 -44.83
C ASP A 280 4.07 -2.54 -44.24
N SER A 281 5.14 -2.30 -44.95
CA SER A 281 6.21 -1.37 -44.53
C SER A 281 5.78 0.10 -44.48
N GLN A 282 4.67 0.46 -45.13
CA GLN A 282 4.14 1.83 -45.07
C GLN A 282 3.26 2.05 -43.82
N SER A 283 2.40 1.11 -43.52
CA SER A 283 1.46 1.24 -42.40
C SER A 283 2.14 1.08 -41.04
N ILE A 284 3.24 0.32 -40.95
CA ILE A 284 3.98 0.13 -39.70
C ILE A 284 4.63 1.44 -39.18
N PHE A 285 4.88 2.42 -40.07
CA PHE A 285 5.42 3.71 -39.69
C PHE A 285 4.45 4.46 -38.76
N GLY A 286 4.92 4.84 -37.56
CA GLY A 286 4.10 5.44 -36.52
C GLY A 286 3.14 4.46 -35.84
N GLY A 287 3.35 3.16 -36.01
CA GLY A 287 2.59 2.11 -35.34
C GLY A 287 3.20 1.67 -34.01
N ILE A 288 2.61 0.65 -33.43
CA ILE A 288 3.04 -0.02 -32.21
C ILE A 288 3.49 -1.43 -32.56
N VAL A 289 4.64 -1.85 -32.03
CA VAL A 289 5.17 -3.22 -32.24
C VAL A 289 5.26 -3.96 -30.91
N ALA A 290 4.70 -5.17 -30.87
CA ALA A 290 4.90 -6.10 -29.76
C ALA A 290 5.66 -7.36 -30.20
N LEU A 291 6.53 -7.82 -29.34
CA LEU A 291 7.44 -8.93 -29.51
C LEU A 291 7.25 -9.91 -28.35
N ASN A 292 7.33 -11.21 -28.61
CA ASN A 292 7.10 -12.23 -27.57
C ASN A 292 8.38 -12.84 -26.99
N ARG A 293 9.55 -12.30 -27.33
CA ARG A 293 10.87 -12.66 -26.76
C ARG A 293 11.66 -11.41 -26.38
N ALA A 294 12.80 -11.61 -25.74
CA ALA A 294 13.70 -10.54 -25.36
C ALA A 294 14.29 -9.85 -26.60
N VAL A 295 14.34 -8.53 -26.58
CA VAL A 295 14.95 -7.72 -27.67
C VAL A 295 16.45 -7.71 -27.52
N THR A 296 17.13 -8.12 -28.62
CA THR A 296 18.58 -8.11 -28.77
C THR A 296 19.07 -6.76 -29.31
N PRO A 297 20.37 -6.44 -29.24
CA PRO A 297 20.93 -5.25 -29.88
C PRO A 297 20.67 -5.19 -31.40
N GLU A 298 20.81 -6.32 -32.09
CA GLU A 298 20.60 -6.43 -33.53
C GLU A 298 19.19 -6.09 -33.94
N LEU A 299 18.19 -6.58 -33.18
CA LEU A 299 16.79 -6.24 -33.39
C LEU A 299 16.50 -4.78 -33.00
N ALA A 300 17.14 -4.28 -31.95
CA ALA A 300 16.98 -2.89 -31.53
C ALA A 300 17.43 -1.91 -32.62
N GLU A 301 18.50 -2.18 -33.35
CA GLU A 301 18.94 -1.37 -34.51
C GLU A 301 17.88 -1.34 -35.62
N GLN A 302 17.27 -2.48 -35.93
CA GLN A 302 16.17 -2.55 -36.91
C GLN A 302 14.96 -1.72 -36.46
N LEU A 303 14.53 -1.90 -35.20
CA LEU A 303 13.43 -1.13 -34.62
C LEU A 303 13.74 0.38 -34.53
N HIS A 304 14.99 0.73 -34.26
CA HIS A 304 15.46 2.10 -34.21
C HIS A 304 15.43 2.80 -35.56
N SER A 305 15.62 2.09 -36.67
CA SER A 305 15.60 2.66 -38.03
C SER A 305 14.20 3.13 -38.47
N ILE A 306 13.13 2.67 -37.82
CA ILE A 306 11.74 2.95 -38.18
C ILE A 306 11.11 3.85 -37.10
N PHE A 307 10.32 4.83 -37.49
CA PHE A 307 9.52 5.59 -36.50
C PHE A 307 8.40 4.71 -35.96
N LEU A 308 8.49 4.34 -34.67
CA LEU A 308 7.48 3.59 -33.93
C LEU A 308 7.08 4.38 -32.69
N GLU A 309 5.78 4.42 -32.36
CA GLU A 309 5.30 5.13 -31.17
C GLU A 309 5.54 4.32 -29.88
N VAL A 310 5.36 3.00 -29.93
CA VAL A 310 5.55 2.13 -28.77
C VAL A 310 6.17 0.80 -29.19
N ILE A 311 7.12 0.29 -28.42
CA ILE A 311 7.71 -1.04 -28.58
C ILE A 311 7.47 -1.81 -27.28
N ILE A 312 6.87 -2.99 -27.39
CA ILE A 312 6.49 -3.85 -26.26
C ILE A 312 7.23 -5.17 -26.34
N ALA A 313 7.88 -5.56 -25.26
CA ALA A 313 8.54 -6.88 -25.16
C ALA A 313 8.57 -7.36 -23.71
N PRO A 314 8.71 -8.68 -23.46
CA PRO A 314 8.85 -9.21 -22.11
C PRO A 314 10.16 -8.77 -21.44
N LYS A 315 11.20 -8.47 -22.22
CA LYS A 315 12.52 -8.01 -21.74
C LYS A 315 13.28 -7.29 -22.86
N PHE A 316 14.15 -6.38 -22.47
CA PHE A 316 15.17 -5.76 -23.32
C PHE A 316 16.54 -6.04 -22.69
N THR A 317 17.58 -6.32 -23.51
CA THR A 317 18.95 -6.28 -23.00
C THR A 317 19.35 -4.83 -22.71
N ASP A 318 20.36 -4.61 -21.87
CA ASP A 318 20.80 -3.23 -21.53
C ASP A 318 21.30 -2.49 -22.77
N GLU A 319 22.02 -3.19 -23.65
CA GLU A 319 22.51 -2.65 -24.92
C GLU A 319 21.36 -2.29 -25.86
N ALA A 320 20.38 -3.18 -26.04
CA ALA A 320 19.19 -2.91 -26.85
C ALA A 320 18.41 -1.70 -26.33
N LEU A 321 18.26 -1.60 -25.01
CA LEU A 321 17.56 -0.46 -24.40
C LEU A 321 18.33 0.85 -24.61
N ASN A 322 19.67 0.83 -24.55
CA ASN A 322 20.51 1.99 -24.81
C ASN A 322 20.38 2.48 -26.26
N ILE A 323 20.30 1.55 -27.25
CA ILE A 323 20.08 1.88 -28.65
C ILE A 323 18.70 2.57 -28.81
N LEU A 324 17.63 1.96 -28.29
CA LEU A 324 16.28 2.48 -28.42
C LEU A 324 16.08 3.84 -27.72
N LYS A 325 16.78 4.08 -26.61
CA LYS A 325 16.71 5.36 -25.86
C LYS A 325 17.33 6.54 -26.60
N GLN A 326 18.15 6.33 -27.62
CA GLN A 326 18.71 7.43 -28.41
C GLN A 326 17.64 8.12 -29.27
N LYS A 327 16.50 7.48 -29.46
CA LYS A 327 15.39 8.05 -30.21
C LYS A 327 14.58 8.98 -29.31
N LYS A 328 14.38 10.23 -29.73
CA LYS A 328 13.44 11.16 -29.09
C LYS A 328 12.02 10.72 -29.48
N MET A 329 11.40 9.92 -28.64
CA MET A 329 9.97 9.56 -28.74
C MET A 329 9.10 10.52 -27.99
#